data_c3dfc910568f6f95c2d286953b9d2681
#
_entry.id   c3dfc910568f6f95c2d286953b9d2681
#
_cell.length_a   1.000
_cell.length_b   1.000
_cell.length_c   1.000
_cell.angle_alpha   90.00
_cell.angle_beta   90.00
_cell.angle_gamma   90.00
#
_symmetry.space_group_name_H-M   'P 1'
#
loop_
_entity.id
_entity.type
_entity.pdbx_description
1 polymer ?
#
loop_
_entity_poly.entity_id
_entity_poly.type
_entity_poly.pdbx_seq_one_letter_code
_entity_poly.pdbx_strand_id
1 'polypeptide(L)'
;MIPINPRKTGYDFAQRRDVRAARMNWNLAPMTDRTAGLDHGLTDYGDRDFSRYLRQSFAQSMGYSREMLGKPVIGIAYTGSDFNNCHRHFPELLSAVKRGVLAAGALPLEFPTISLGEVFLAPTSLKFRNLMAMDTEEMIRAQPMDAVVLMGGCDKTVPAQLMGAVSADRPAIMLVAGPMMTGRHRGERLGACTDCRRFWARYRAGDIDAAEISDVEGQLAVTAGTCAVMGTASTMACLIEALGMCLPGTAAIPAVHADRLRAAEASGVAAVKLIGSKLRPSQLINEKSVENALRVLLALGGSTNAVIHLTAIAGRAGVKVSLEHLNALSDSTPVLVNLKPVGNGYMEDFCAAGGMGALLRELKPLLHLDCMTVTGQTLGERLAQDANYVDRTIIAPFDKPLEAEGGLVALFGNLAPKGAILKRSAADAKLFEHEGRAVVFASLADLAARIDDPALEVEPTDILVLQNAGPHAPACMPEAGYLPIPKKLAQRGVKDMIRISDARMSGTAFGAIVLHVTPDAASGGPLGLVRNGDRIRLSVKRRRIELLVDDAELQKRARVASRPPQIPERGYAKLFAEQILGADEGCDFGFLR
;
A
#
# COMPACT_ATOMS: atom_id res chain seq x y z
N MET A 1 62.15 -28.70 -20.33
CA MET A 1 61.39 -29.43 -21.34
C MET A 1 60.98 -30.74 -20.76
N ILE A 2 59.71 -30.86 -20.34
CA ILE A 2 59.11 -32.13 -19.90
C ILE A 2 58.01 -32.43 -20.90
N PRO A 3 57.92 -33.60 -21.51
CA PRO A 3 56.99 -33.89 -22.57
C PRO A 3 55.61 -34.19 -22.02
N ILE A 4 54.58 -33.54 -22.54
CA ILE A 4 53.16 -33.76 -22.27
C ILE A 4 52.71 -34.99 -23.07
N ASN A 5 52.28 -36.02 -22.35
CA ASN A 5 51.73 -37.22 -22.92
C ASN A 5 50.21 -37.08 -23.14
N PRO A 6 49.67 -37.23 -24.36
CA PRO A 6 48.22 -37.14 -24.61
C PRO A 6 47.59 -38.51 -24.42
N ARG A 7 46.98 -38.79 -23.28
CA ARG A 7 46.15 -39.98 -23.11
C ARG A 7 44.79 -39.69 -22.47
N LYS A 8 43.77 -39.87 -23.34
CA LYS A 8 42.43 -40.40 -23.05
C LYS A 8 41.51 -39.61 -22.12
N THR A 9 40.70 -38.77 -22.68
CA THR A 9 39.35 -38.50 -22.17
C THR A 9 38.31 -39.04 -23.17
N GLY A 10 38.25 -40.38 -23.23
CA GLY A 10 37.12 -41.07 -23.85
C GLY A 10 36.03 -41.22 -22.81
N TYR A 11 35.05 -40.30 -22.76
CA TYR A 11 33.77 -40.53 -22.11
C TYR A 11 33.00 -41.56 -22.95
N ASP A 12 32.92 -42.79 -22.41
CA ASP A 12 32.21 -43.91 -23.06
C ASP A 12 30.68 -43.69 -22.92
N PHE A 13 30.04 -43.37 -24.03
CA PHE A 13 28.58 -43.22 -24.16
C PHE A 13 27.84 -44.57 -24.07
N ALA A 14 28.54 -45.69 -23.91
CA ALA A 14 27.94 -47.02 -23.86
C ALA A 14 27.32 -47.43 -22.52
N GLN A 15 27.67 -46.78 -21.40
CA GLN A 15 27.11 -47.12 -20.08
C GLN A 15 25.73 -46.50 -19.77
N ARG A 16 25.10 -45.79 -20.69
CA ARG A 16 23.74 -45.26 -20.53
C ARG A 16 22.60 -46.20 -20.90
N ARG A 17 22.88 -47.49 -21.19
CA ARG A 17 21.82 -48.45 -21.58
C ARG A 17 21.02 -49.01 -20.42
N ASP A 18 21.50 -48.98 -19.18
CA ASP A 18 20.81 -49.64 -18.05
C ASP A 18 19.79 -48.73 -17.31
N VAL A 19 19.76 -47.44 -17.58
CA VAL A 19 18.74 -46.56 -16.99
C VAL A 19 17.38 -46.67 -17.72
N ARG A 20 17.32 -47.31 -18.89
CA ARG A 20 16.07 -47.56 -19.62
C ARG A 20 15.26 -48.79 -19.17
N ALA A 21 15.81 -49.66 -18.33
CA ALA A 21 15.14 -50.91 -17.94
C ALA A 21 14.22 -50.77 -16.72
N ALA A 22 14.27 -49.68 -15.95
CA ALA A 22 13.26 -49.40 -14.94
C ALA A 22 12.05 -48.69 -15.56
N ARG A 23 11.43 -49.25 -16.59
CA ARG A 23 10.05 -48.94 -16.93
C ARG A 23 9.18 -49.55 -15.82
N MET A 24 9.00 -48.79 -14.73
CA MET A 24 7.84 -49.04 -13.86
C MET A 24 6.60 -48.98 -14.76
N ASN A 25 5.84 -50.07 -14.79
CA ASN A 25 4.51 -50.10 -15.36
C ASN A 25 3.63 -49.11 -14.56
N TRP A 26 3.63 -47.86 -14.97
CA TRP A 26 2.64 -46.91 -14.53
C TRP A 26 1.32 -47.32 -15.22
N ASN A 27 0.46 -48.00 -14.48
CA ASN A 27 -0.95 -48.07 -14.85
C ASN A 27 -1.41 -46.63 -14.98
N LEU A 28 -1.52 -46.15 -16.19
CA LEU A 28 -2.17 -44.89 -16.54
C LEU A 28 -3.62 -45.07 -16.11
N ALA A 29 -3.96 -44.60 -14.90
CA ALA A 29 -5.36 -44.37 -14.56
C ALA A 29 -5.96 -43.52 -15.68
N PRO A 30 -7.21 -43.81 -16.11
CA PRO A 30 -7.84 -43.02 -17.15
C PRO A 30 -7.74 -41.54 -16.77
N MET A 31 -7.29 -40.70 -17.72
CA MET A 31 -7.10 -39.26 -17.51
C MET A 31 -8.46 -38.65 -17.25
N THR A 32 -8.83 -38.55 -15.96
CA THR A 32 -10.02 -37.86 -15.53
C THR A 32 -9.94 -36.39 -15.98
N ASP A 33 -11.03 -35.82 -16.36
CA ASP A 33 -11.15 -34.43 -16.79
C ASP A 33 -10.79 -33.49 -15.62
N ARG A 34 -9.49 -33.24 -15.42
CA ARG A 34 -8.98 -32.38 -14.37
C ARG A 34 -9.03 -30.93 -14.86
N THR A 35 -9.87 -30.12 -14.21
CA THR A 35 -9.87 -28.65 -14.39
C THR A 35 -8.98 -27.95 -13.38
N ALA A 36 -7.91 -28.62 -12.88
CA ALA A 36 -7.04 -28.16 -11.82
C ALA A 36 -5.56 -28.19 -12.25
N GLY A 37 -4.71 -27.40 -11.62
CA GLY A 37 -3.28 -27.35 -11.86
C GLY A 37 -2.94 -26.92 -13.28
N LEU A 38 -1.98 -27.59 -13.90
CA LEU A 38 -1.53 -27.27 -15.25
C LEU A 38 -2.60 -27.50 -16.36
N ASP A 39 -3.73 -28.11 -16.03
CA ASP A 39 -4.84 -28.28 -16.97
C ASP A 39 -5.79 -27.07 -17.05
N HIS A 40 -5.60 -26.04 -16.19
CA HIS A 40 -6.34 -24.80 -16.32
C HIS A 40 -6.01 -24.07 -17.63
N GLY A 41 -7.05 -23.54 -18.30
CA GLY A 41 -6.89 -22.69 -19.47
C GLY A 41 -6.02 -23.34 -20.56
N LEU A 42 -6.20 -24.63 -20.85
CA LEU A 42 -5.56 -25.26 -22.00
C LEU A 42 -6.01 -24.54 -23.28
N THR A 43 -5.04 -24.07 -24.05
CA THR A 43 -5.31 -23.50 -25.37
C THR A 43 -5.94 -24.57 -26.26
N ASP A 44 -6.95 -24.16 -27.01
CA ASP A 44 -7.65 -25.07 -27.89
C ASP A 44 -7.01 -25.05 -29.29
N TYR A 45 -6.12 -26.00 -29.52
CA TYR A 45 -5.60 -26.25 -30.87
C TYR A 45 -6.50 -27.21 -31.65
N GLY A 46 -7.78 -27.35 -31.26
CA GLY A 46 -8.69 -28.35 -31.81
C GLY A 46 -8.46 -29.76 -31.26
N ASP A 47 -7.45 -29.94 -30.42
CA ASP A 47 -7.09 -31.20 -29.75
C ASP A 47 -6.61 -30.92 -28.31
N ARG A 48 -7.48 -31.16 -27.34
CA ARG A 48 -7.19 -30.91 -25.92
C ARG A 48 -6.06 -31.80 -25.37
N ASP A 49 -5.98 -33.04 -25.83
CA ASP A 49 -4.95 -33.96 -25.38
C ASP A 49 -3.59 -33.57 -25.93
N PHE A 50 -3.54 -33.07 -27.16
CA PHE A 50 -2.33 -32.48 -27.71
C PHE A 50 -1.90 -31.22 -26.94
N SER A 51 -2.83 -30.34 -26.61
CA SER A 51 -2.55 -29.14 -25.81
C SER A 51 -1.98 -29.49 -24.44
N ARG A 52 -2.55 -30.51 -23.76
CA ARG A 52 -2.04 -31.05 -22.49
C ARG A 52 -0.66 -31.67 -22.65
N TYR A 53 -0.47 -32.54 -23.65
CA TYR A 53 0.81 -33.15 -23.98
C TYR A 53 1.89 -32.08 -24.20
N LEU A 54 1.59 -31.06 -25.00
CA LEU A 54 2.52 -29.98 -25.29
C LEU A 54 2.91 -29.22 -24.00
N ARG A 55 1.92 -28.78 -23.21
CA ARG A 55 2.16 -28.09 -21.93
C ARG A 55 3.00 -28.92 -20.96
N GLN A 56 2.68 -30.19 -20.79
CA GLN A 56 3.45 -31.09 -19.91
C GLN A 56 4.86 -31.32 -20.43
N SER A 57 5.04 -31.42 -21.76
CA SER A 57 6.36 -31.59 -22.38
C SER A 57 7.28 -30.39 -22.07
N PHE A 58 6.78 -29.16 -22.23
CA PHE A 58 7.53 -27.95 -21.89
C PHE A 58 7.72 -27.80 -20.37
N ALA A 59 6.72 -28.11 -19.56
CA ALA A 59 6.83 -28.04 -18.10
C ALA A 59 7.89 -29.00 -17.53
N GLN A 60 8.15 -30.15 -18.19
CA GLN A 60 9.24 -31.05 -17.78
C GLN A 60 10.63 -30.40 -17.92
N SER A 61 10.80 -29.41 -18.82
CA SER A 61 12.07 -28.68 -18.94
C SER A 61 12.41 -27.85 -17.71
N MET A 62 11.42 -27.56 -16.83
CA MET A 62 11.64 -26.91 -15.54
C MET A 62 12.27 -27.84 -14.48
N GLY A 63 12.49 -29.12 -14.80
CA GLY A 63 13.14 -30.09 -13.92
C GLY A 63 12.20 -30.78 -12.91
N TYR A 64 10.89 -30.55 -13.00
CA TYR A 64 9.91 -31.23 -12.13
C TYR A 64 9.59 -32.65 -12.64
N SER A 65 9.36 -33.55 -11.70
CA SER A 65 8.86 -34.89 -12.03
C SER A 65 7.44 -34.84 -12.57
N ARG A 66 7.06 -35.84 -13.38
CA ARG A 66 5.69 -35.97 -13.89
C ARG A 66 4.65 -36.03 -12.74
N GLU A 67 4.99 -36.61 -11.61
CA GLU A 67 4.14 -36.64 -10.43
C GLU A 67 3.91 -35.21 -9.90
N MET A 68 4.98 -34.42 -9.79
CA MET A 68 4.87 -33.02 -9.33
C MET A 68 4.05 -32.17 -10.29
N LEU A 69 4.21 -32.34 -11.61
CA LEU A 69 3.42 -31.63 -12.63
C LEU A 69 1.93 -32.01 -12.64
N GLY A 70 1.56 -33.12 -12.01
CA GLY A 70 0.18 -33.52 -11.79
C GLY A 70 -0.47 -32.94 -10.53
N LYS A 71 0.25 -32.16 -9.73
CA LYS A 71 -0.26 -31.54 -8.51
C LYS A 71 -1.02 -30.25 -8.82
N PRO A 72 -1.90 -29.80 -7.91
CA PRO A 72 -2.43 -28.44 -7.96
C PRO A 72 -1.31 -27.40 -8.01
N VAL A 73 -1.56 -26.27 -8.65
CA VAL A 73 -0.58 -25.19 -8.85
C VAL A 73 -0.91 -24.00 -7.96
N ILE A 74 0.06 -23.56 -7.17
CA ILE A 74 0.02 -22.30 -6.47
C ILE A 74 0.89 -21.28 -7.22
N GLY A 75 0.26 -20.26 -7.79
CA GLY A 75 0.95 -19.12 -8.35
C GLY A 75 1.54 -18.25 -7.22
N ILE A 76 2.73 -17.71 -7.41
CA ILE A 76 3.35 -16.77 -6.47
C ILE A 76 3.68 -15.49 -7.22
N ALA A 77 2.87 -14.45 -7.01
CA ALA A 77 3.11 -13.13 -7.60
C ALA A 77 4.29 -12.46 -6.89
N TYR A 78 5.43 -12.43 -7.55
CA TYR A 78 6.71 -11.98 -7.00
C TYR A 78 7.06 -10.56 -7.47
N THR A 79 7.32 -9.67 -6.51
CA THR A 79 7.63 -8.26 -6.77
C THR A 79 9.00 -7.83 -6.28
N GLY A 80 9.95 -8.75 -6.17
CA GLY A 80 11.34 -8.43 -5.85
C GLY A 80 11.99 -7.59 -6.96
N SER A 81 12.78 -6.56 -6.58
CA SER A 81 13.49 -5.68 -7.49
C SER A 81 14.57 -4.91 -6.76
N ASP A 82 15.71 -4.68 -7.39
CA ASP A 82 16.78 -3.84 -6.86
C ASP A 82 16.37 -2.36 -6.76
N PHE A 83 15.39 -1.91 -7.55
CA PHE A 83 14.76 -0.59 -7.45
C PHE A 83 13.67 -0.51 -6.37
N ASN A 84 13.60 -1.51 -5.47
CA ASN A 84 12.64 -1.53 -4.37
C ASN A 84 13.29 -2.06 -3.10
N ASN A 85 13.91 -1.18 -2.33
CA ASN A 85 14.60 -1.50 -1.08
C ASN A 85 13.68 -2.20 -0.05
N CYS A 86 12.37 -1.92 -0.08
CA CYS A 86 11.39 -2.56 0.80
C CYS A 86 11.28 -4.08 0.55
N HIS A 87 11.68 -4.57 -0.64
CA HIS A 87 11.56 -5.97 -1.06
C HIS A 87 12.90 -6.71 -1.11
N ARG A 88 13.99 -6.13 -0.59
CA ARG A 88 15.33 -6.74 -0.64
C ARG A 88 15.40 -8.18 -0.12
N HIS A 89 14.57 -8.55 0.86
CA HIS A 89 14.50 -9.88 1.49
C HIS A 89 13.52 -10.83 0.80
N PHE A 90 12.87 -10.44 -0.28
CA PHE A 90 11.86 -11.26 -0.97
C PHE A 90 12.38 -12.59 -1.51
N PRO A 91 13.64 -12.75 -1.97
CA PRO A 91 14.16 -14.08 -2.34
C PRO A 91 14.07 -15.12 -1.21
N GLU A 92 14.35 -14.70 0.05
CA GLU A 92 14.25 -15.56 1.22
C GLU A 92 12.78 -15.90 1.54
N LEU A 93 11.88 -14.91 1.47
CA LEU A 93 10.44 -15.13 1.66
C LEU A 93 9.87 -16.05 0.58
N LEU A 94 10.26 -15.89 -0.67
CA LEU A 94 9.85 -16.74 -1.79
C LEU A 94 10.23 -18.20 -1.54
N SER A 95 11.48 -18.43 -1.10
CA SER A 95 11.96 -19.78 -0.75
C SER A 95 11.13 -20.40 0.36
N ALA A 96 10.74 -19.61 1.38
CA ALA A 96 9.89 -20.07 2.46
C ALA A 96 8.45 -20.38 2.00
N VAL A 97 7.85 -19.52 1.15
CA VAL A 97 6.53 -19.79 0.54
C VAL A 97 6.55 -21.10 -0.26
N LYS A 98 7.56 -21.27 -1.14
CA LYS A 98 7.71 -22.50 -1.93
C LYS A 98 7.82 -23.75 -1.06
N ARG A 99 8.58 -23.66 0.03
CA ARG A 99 8.70 -24.77 1.00
C ARG A 99 7.33 -25.12 1.61
N GLY A 100 6.54 -24.14 2.01
CA GLY A 100 5.19 -24.34 2.54
C GLY A 100 4.25 -24.98 1.52
N VAL A 101 4.27 -24.51 0.28
CA VAL A 101 3.45 -25.06 -0.82
C VAL A 101 3.82 -26.52 -1.11
N LEU A 102 5.13 -26.83 -1.21
CA LEU A 102 5.62 -28.19 -1.45
C LEU A 102 5.26 -29.13 -0.29
N ALA A 103 5.45 -28.69 0.97
CA ALA A 103 5.08 -29.47 2.15
C ALA A 103 3.57 -29.76 2.21
N ALA A 104 2.73 -28.87 1.69
CA ALA A 104 1.29 -29.06 1.60
C ALA A 104 0.83 -29.86 0.35
N GLY A 105 1.77 -30.31 -0.49
CA GLY A 105 1.50 -31.23 -1.60
C GLY A 105 1.08 -30.57 -2.91
N ALA A 106 1.40 -29.30 -3.14
CA ALA A 106 1.12 -28.57 -4.39
C ALA A 106 2.42 -28.12 -5.08
N LEU A 107 2.32 -27.70 -6.34
CA LEU A 107 3.41 -27.19 -7.18
C LEU A 107 3.49 -25.66 -7.05
N PRO A 108 4.57 -25.08 -6.49
CA PRO A 108 4.74 -23.64 -6.45
C PRO A 108 5.36 -23.13 -7.76
N LEU A 109 4.69 -22.20 -8.45
CA LEU A 109 5.20 -21.53 -9.63
C LEU A 109 5.21 -20.02 -9.40
N GLU A 110 6.38 -19.40 -9.34
CA GLU A 110 6.51 -17.96 -9.25
C GLU A 110 6.34 -17.30 -10.62
N PHE A 111 5.79 -16.11 -10.60
CA PHE A 111 5.75 -15.24 -11.77
C PHE A 111 6.01 -13.79 -11.36
N PRO A 112 6.78 -13.02 -12.15
CA PRO A 112 7.04 -11.63 -11.83
C PRO A 112 5.81 -10.78 -12.13
N THR A 113 5.61 -9.75 -11.30
CA THR A 113 4.77 -8.60 -11.59
C THR A 113 5.58 -7.33 -11.40
N ILE A 114 5.06 -6.18 -11.87
CA ILE A 114 5.70 -4.89 -11.69
C ILE A 114 6.02 -4.67 -10.19
N SER A 115 7.19 -4.07 -9.91
CA SER A 115 7.60 -3.67 -8.55
C SER A 115 7.61 -2.15 -8.42
N LEU A 116 6.96 -1.63 -7.38
CA LEU A 116 6.77 -0.19 -7.17
C LEU A 116 7.53 0.29 -5.92
N GLY A 117 8.79 0.68 -6.10
CA GLY A 117 9.61 1.32 -5.06
C GLY A 117 9.30 2.81 -4.97
N GLU A 118 8.68 3.29 -3.87
CA GLU A 118 8.17 4.66 -3.72
C GLU A 118 9.23 5.73 -4.00
N VAL A 119 10.47 5.53 -3.55
CA VAL A 119 11.52 6.55 -3.63
C VAL A 119 12.28 6.57 -4.95
N PHE A 120 12.08 5.57 -5.82
CA PHE A 120 12.82 5.43 -7.09
C PHE A 120 11.97 5.74 -8.33
N LEU A 121 10.66 5.93 -8.17
CA LEU A 121 9.75 6.14 -9.30
C LEU A 121 9.38 7.61 -9.49
N ALA A 122 9.44 8.06 -10.73
CA ALA A 122 9.02 9.39 -11.16
C ALA A 122 7.85 9.30 -12.18
N PRO A 123 6.90 10.23 -12.15
CA PRO A 123 6.74 11.35 -11.22
C PRO A 123 6.30 10.90 -9.81
N THR A 124 5.68 9.73 -9.67
CA THR A 124 5.23 9.10 -8.43
C THR A 124 4.84 7.63 -8.66
N SER A 125 4.97 6.80 -7.65
CA SER A 125 4.55 5.38 -7.71
C SER A 125 3.04 5.21 -7.89
N LEU A 126 2.20 6.17 -7.45
CA LEU A 126 0.75 6.10 -7.62
C LEU A 126 0.33 6.00 -9.09
N LYS A 127 1.05 6.69 -10.00
CA LYS A 127 0.82 6.58 -11.44
C LYS A 127 0.80 5.13 -11.92
N PHE A 128 1.68 4.29 -11.38
CA PHE A 128 1.88 2.92 -11.82
C PHE A 128 1.07 1.88 -11.03
N ARG A 129 0.32 2.29 -9.96
CA ARG A 129 -0.48 1.37 -9.16
C ARG A 129 -1.53 0.63 -9.99
N ASN A 130 -2.25 1.33 -10.86
CA ASN A 130 -3.29 0.72 -11.69
C ASN A 130 -2.68 -0.16 -12.79
N LEU A 131 -1.52 0.21 -13.35
CA LEU A 131 -0.78 -0.64 -14.29
C LEU A 131 -0.38 -1.97 -13.64
N MET A 132 0.17 -1.92 -12.44
CA MET A 132 0.51 -3.12 -11.67
C MET A 132 -0.73 -3.96 -11.30
N ALA A 133 -1.85 -3.30 -11.00
CA ALA A 133 -3.09 -4.02 -10.72
C ALA A 133 -3.61 -4.78 -11.95
N MET A 134 -3.56 -4.19 -13.14
CA MET A 134 -3.88 -4.86 -14.40
C MET A 134 -2.91 -6.00 -14.70
N ASP A 135 -1.59 -5.77 -14.56
CA ASP A 135 -0.56 -6.81 -14.72
C ASP A 135 -0.83 -8.01 -13.80
N THR A 136 -1.10 -7.75 -12.52
CA THR A 136 -1.42 -8.82 -11.54
C THR A 136 -2.71 -9.58 -11.93
N GLU A 137 -3.77 -8.87 -12.32
CA GLU A 137 -5.04 -9.44 -12.73
C GLU A 137 -4.87 -10.36 -13.94
N GLU A 138 -4.24 -9.85 -14.99
CA GLU A 138 -4.08 -10.58 -16.25
C GLU A 138 -3.18 -11.81 -16.07
N MET A 139 -2.10 -11.71 -15.29
CA MET A 139 -1.23 -12.86 -15.04
C MET A 139 -1.93 -13.94 -14.20
N ILE A 140 -2.77 -13.58 -13.22
CA ILE A 140 -3.58 -14.54 -12.47
C ILE A 140 -4.62 -15.24 -13.37
N ARG A 141 -5.22 -14.51 -14.32
CA ARG A 141 -6.22 -15.06 -15.25
C ARG A 141 -5.60 -15.94 -16.32
N ALA A 142 -4.46 -15.50 -16.88
CA ALA A 142 -3.85 -16.14 -18.04
C ALA A 142 -3.08 -17.42 -17.69
N GLN A 143 -2.50 -17.50 -16.48
CA GLN A 143 -1.64 -18.62 -16.10
C GLN A 143 -2.42 -19.73 -15.38
N PRO A 144 -2.00 -21.01 -15.55
CA PRO A 144 -2.68 -22.15 -14.96
C PRO A 144 -2.34 -22.28 -13.47
N MET A 145 -3.17 -21.73 -12.60
CA MET A 145 -3.00 -21.83 -11.14
C MET A 145 -4.36 -22.04 -10.44
N ASP A 146 -4.35 -22.72 -9.30
CA ASP A 146 -5.55 -23.01 -8.49
C ASP A 146 -5.78 -21.93 -7.42
N ALA A 147 -4.70 -21.37 -6.88
CA ALA A 147 -4.70 -20.27 -5.93
C ALA A 147 -3.42 -19.45 -6.09
N VAL A 148 -3.36 -18.28 -5.47
CA VAL A 148 -2.20 -17.38 -5.58
C VAL A 148 -1.76 -16.83 -4.23
N VAL A 149 -0.44 -16.79 -4.01
CA VAL A 149 0.20 -16.00 -2.95
C VAL A 149 0.67 -14.68 -3.54
N LEU A 150 0.19 -13.57 -3.00
CA LEU A 150 0.56 -12.22 -3.41
C LEU A 150 1.69 -11.72 -2.49
N MET A 151 2.88 -11.50 -3.01
CA MET A 151 4.01 -11.00 -2.23
C MET A 151 4.19 -9.51 -2.47
N GLY A 152 3.82 -8.68 -1.49
CA GLY A 152 3.86 -7.23 -1.61
C GLY A 152 4.32 -6.53 -0.32
N GLY A 153 4.89 -5.33 -0.45
CA GLY A 153 5.42 -4.60 0.69
C GLY A 153 5.27 -3.09 0.59
N CYS A 154 5.93 -2.46 -0.37
CA CYS A 154 5.96 -1.01 -0.50
C CYS A 154 4.57 -0.40 -0.73
N ASP A 155 4.43 0.89 -0.49
CA ASP A 155 3.19 1.67 -0.39
C ASP A 155 2.11 1.36 -1.43
N LYS A 156 2.49 1.10 -2.68
CA LYS A 156 1.55 0.87 -3.79
C LYS A 156 1.49 -0.59 -4.22
N THR A 157 2.48 -1.41 -3.84
CA THR A 157 2.54 -2.83 -4.24
C THR A 157 1.40 -3.63 -3.61
N VAL A 158 1.21 -3.50 -2.28
CA VAL A 158 0.13 -4.20 -1.57
C VAL A 158 -1.25 -3.87 -2.12
N PRO A 159 -1.67 -2.58 -2.24
CA PRO A 159 -2.98 -2.28 -2.80
C PRO A 159 -3.11 -2.69 -4.27
N ALA A 160 -2.07 -2.53 -5.10
CA ALA A 160 -2.12 -2.91 -6.51
C ALA A 160 -2.35 -4.42 -6.70
N GLN A 161 -1.59 -5.27 -5.98
CA GLN A 161 -1.77 -6.70 -6.02
C GLN A 161 -3.16 -7.13 -5.55
N LEU A 162 -3.66 -6.52 -4.46
CA LEU A 162 -4.99 -6.85 -3.96
C LEU A 162 -6.09 -6.40 -4.95
N MET A 163 -5.97 -5.21 -5.56
CA MET A 163 -6.88 -4.77 -6.62
C MET A 163 -6.92 -5.77 -7.78
N GLY A 164 -5.76 -6.23 -8.26
CA GLY A 164 -5.67 -7.24 -9.32
C GLY A 164 -6.26 -8.59 -8.91
N ALA A 165 -6.01 -9.03 -7.68
CA ALA A 165 -6.56 -10.29 -7.16
C ALA A 165 -8.09 -10.23 -6.99
N VAL A 166 -8.64 -9.08 -6.56
CA VAL A 166 -10.10 -8.85 -6.48
C VAL A 166 -10.74 -8.96 -7.86
N SER A 167 -10.16 -8.30 -8.86
CA SER A 167 -10.66 -8.35 -10.24
C SER A 167 -10.55 -9.74 -10.86
N ALA A 168 -9.47 -10.49 -10.58
CA ALA A 168 -9.28 -11.87 -11.08
C ALA A 168 -10.17 -12.89 -10.35
N ASP A 169 -10.54 -12.61 -9.12
CA ASP A 169 -11.38 -13.41 -8.23
C ASP A 169 -10.98 -14.90 -8.11
N ARG A 170 -9.68 -15.17 -8.10
CA ARG A 170 -9.11 -16.47 -7.79
C ARG A 170 -8.78 -16.56 -6.30
N PRO A 171 -8.89 -17.75 -5.64
CA PRO A 171 -8.45 -17.88 -4.24
C PRO A 171 -7.07 -17.28 -4.04
N ALA A 172 -6.93 -16.33 -3.11
CA ALA A 172 -5.73 -15.54 -2.93
C ALA A 172 -5.42 -15.28 -1.46
N ILE A 173 -4.12 -15.25 -1.13
CA ILE A 173 -3.63 -14.84 0.18
C ILE A 173 -2.48 -13.84 0.01
N MET A 174 -2.49 -12.78 0.83
CA MET A 174 -1.42 -11.78 0.83
C MET A 174 -0.33 -12.15 1.84
N LEU A 175 0.92 -12.06 1.42
CA LEU A 175 2.12 -12.06 2.27
C LEU A 175 2.76 -10.68 2.20
N VAL A 176 2.72 -9.92 3.30
CA VAL A 176 3.31 -8.59 3.37
C VAL A 176 4.79 -8.63 3.76
N ALA A 177 5.58 -7.66 3.28
CA ALA A 177 7.03 -7.59 3.53
C ALA A 177 7.40 -7.49 5.02
N GLY A 178 6.60 -6.78 5.80
CA GLY A 178 6.92 -6.39 7.17
C GLY A 178 7.79 -5.12 7.26
N PRO A 179 7.75 -4.42 8.40
CA PRO A 179 8.50 -3.21 8.62
C PRO A 179 10.00 -3.50 8.86
N MET A 180 10.85 -2.51 8.54
CA MET A 180 12.25 -2.52 8.94
C MET A 180 12.39 -2.29 10.46
N MET A 181 13.53 -2.68 11.02
CA MET A 181 13.93 -2.32 12.39
C MET A 181 14.35 -0.86 12.46
N THR A 182 14.29 -0.27 13.65
CA THR A 182 14.77 1.08 13.90
C THR A 182 16.31 1.15 13.90
N GLY A 183 16.85 2.24 13.38
CA GLY A 183 18.25 2.61 13.57
C GLY A 183 18.46 3.43 14.84
N ARG A 184 19.68 3.96 15.01
CA ARG A 184 20.03 4.81 16.16
C ARG A 184 20.99 5.91 15.75
N HIS A 185 20.79 7.11 16.31
CA HIS A 185 21.74 8.20 16.22
C HIS A 185 21.92 8.84 17.61
N ARG A 186 23.14 8.90 18.12
CA ARG A 186 23.46 9.47 19.44
C ARG A 186 22.54 8.97 20.58
N GLY A 187 22.23 7.66 20.56
CA GLY A 187 21.35 7.03 21.56
C GLY A 187 19.86 7.13 21.27
N GLU A 188 19.42 8.02 20.40
CA GLU A 188 18.02 8.14 19.97
C GLU A 188 17.68 7.09 18.91
N ARG A 189 16.49 6.45 19.02
CA ARG A 189 15.96 5.55 17.99
C ARG A 189 15.45 6.36 16.80
N LEU A 190 15.74 5.88 15.60
CA LEU A 190 15.31 6.48 14.34
C LEU A 190 14.53 5.50 13.49
N GLY A 191 13.48 5.97 12.84
CA GLY A 191 12.71 5.20 11.86
C GLY A 191 12.34 6.01 10.64
N ALA A 192 12.69 5.51 9.46
CA ALA A 192 12.22 6.08 8.21
C ALA A 192 10.68 5.95 8.12
N CYS A 193 9.94 7.00 7.69
CA CYS A 193 10.41 8.31 7.20
C CYS A 193 10.02 9.49 8.13
N THR A 194 9.40 9.27 9.29
CA THR A 194 9.03 10.37 10.20
C THR A 194 10.28 11.10 10.69
N ASP A 195 11.29 10.35 11.11
CA ASP A 195 12.53 10.95 11.59
C ASP A 195 13.35 11.57 10.45
N CYS A 196 13.28 11.09 9.22
CA CYS A 196 13.82 11.79 8.04
C CYS A 196 13.32 13.23 7.97
N ARG A 197 11.98 13.40 8.09
CA ARG A 197 11.35 14.72 8.00
C ARG A 197 11.73 15.61 9.17
N ARG A 198 11.79 15.03 10.37
CA ARG A 198 12.16 15.74 11.59
C ARG A 198 13.60 16.26 11.52
N PHE A 199 14.55 15.42 11.14
CA PHE A 199 15.94 15.84 11.01
C PHE A 199 16.16 16.79 9.83
N TRP A 200 15.47 16.58 8.71
CA TRP A 200 15.51 17.51 7.58
C TRP A 200 14.95 18.89 7.95
N ALA A 201 13.88 18.97 8.73
CA ALA A 201 13.35 20.23 9.23
C ALA A 201 14.34 20.96 10.14
N ARG A 202 15.05 20.24 11.05
CA ARG A 202 16.13 20.80 11.89
C ARG A 202 17.30 21.31 11.05
N TYR A 203 17.70 20.57 10.03
CA TYR A 203 18.75 21.00 9.09
C TYR A 203 18.33 22.29 8.34
N ARG A 204 17.10 22.36 7.85
CA ARG A 204 16.57 23.58 7.20
C ARG A 204 16.46 24.77 8.17
N ALA A 205 16.15 24.54 9.42
CA ALA A 205 16.11 25.59 10.45
C ALA A 205 17.54 26.06 10.85
N GLY A 206 18.58 25.27 10.57
CA GLY A 206 19.95 25.56 10.97
C GLY A 206 20.32 25.03 12.36
N ASP A 207 19.49 24.14 12.94
CA ASP A 207 19.71 23.53 14.26
C ASP A 207 20.79 22.43 14.22
N ILE A 208 21.03 21.85 13.06
CA ILE A 208 22.07 20.84 12.79
C ILE A 208 22.79 21.17 11.48
N ASP A 209 24.02 20.73 11.36
CA ASP A 209 24.88 20.98 10.20
C ASP A 209 24.84 19.84 9.15
N ALA A 210 25.60 20.03 8.06
CA ALA A 210 25.68 19.06 6.97
C ALA A 210 26.33 17.74 7.38
N ALA A 211 27.23 17.74 8.36
CA ALA A 211 27.86 16.52 8.86
C ALA A 211 26.84 15.69 9.66
N GLU A 212 26.10 16.32 10.58
CA GLU A 212 25.09 15.61 11.38
C GLU A 212 23.96 15.04 10.52
N ILE A 213 23.45 15.79 9.51
CA ILE A 213 22.37 15.25 8.65
C ILE A 213 22.87 14.07 7.79
N SER A 214 24.16 14.08 7.37
CA SER A 214 24.77 12.96 6.66
C SER A 214 24.94 11.71 7.55
N ASP A 215 25.32 11.89 8.81
CA ASP A 215 25.39 10.78 9.78
C ASP A 215 24.01 10.14 10.01
N VAL A 216 22.97 10.97 10.11
CA VAL A 216 21.57 10.51 10.28
C VAL A 216 21.09 9.72 9.07
N GLU A 217 21.46 10.13 7.85
CA GLU A 217 21.03 9.48 6.59
C GLU A 217 21.30 7.97 6.62
N GLY A 218 22.51 7.55 7.03
CA GLY A 218 22.88 6.14 7.12
C GLY A 218 22.14 5.34 8.21
N GLN A 219 21.46 6.00 9.14
CA GLN A 219 20.79 5.39 10.29
C GLN A 219 19.25 5.31 10.16
N LEU A 220 18.69 5.78 9.05
CA LEU A 220 17.24 5.85 8.87
C LEU A 220 16.63 4.55 8.33
N ALA A 221 17.32 3.83 7.44
CA ALA A 221 16.84 2.61 6.78
C ALA A 221 17.88 1.48 6.92
N VAL A 222 17.98 0.94 8.12
CA VAL A 222 19.09 0.03 8.51
C VAL A 222 18.88 -1.42 8.13
N THR A 223 17.64 -1.85 7.84
CA THR A 223 17.32 -3.23 7.44
C THR A 223 16.44 -3.27 6.20
N ALA A 224 16.23 -4.47 5.66
CA ALA A 224 15.16 -4.71 4.70
C ALA A 224 13.78 -4.44 5.32
N GLY A 225 12.76 -4.24 4.51
CA GLY A 225 11.39 -4.03 4.94
C GLY A 225 10.83 -2.65 4.58
N THR A 226 9.58 -2.41 4.95
CA THR A 226 8.90 -1.12 4.78
C THR A 226 9.27 -0.14 5.89
N CYS A 227 8.77 1.10 5.84
CA CYS A 227 9.05 2.09 6.88
C CYS A 227 8.78 1.55 8.30
N ALA A 228 9.66 1.88 9.27
CA ALA A 228 9.57 1.43 10.66
C ALA A 228 8.45 2.11 11.47
N VAL A 229 7.71 3.05 10.90
CA VAL A 229 6.63 3.82 11.51
C VAL A 229 5.27 3.47 10.88
N MET A 230 4.16 3.96 11.45
CA MET A 230 2.82 3.78 10.88
C MET A 230 2.64 4.66 9.63
N GLY A 231 3.39 4.32 8.57
CA GLY A 231 3.28 4.90 7.25
C GLY A 231 2.22 4.20 6.39
N THR A 232 2.21 4.48 5.08
CA THR A 232 1.23 3.90 4.14
C THR A 232 1.39 2.39 4.03
N ALA A 233 2.61 1.88 3.89
CA ALA A 233 2.88 0.44 3.77
C ALA A 233 2.42 -0.34 5.00
N SER A 234 2.76 0.13 6.22
CA SER A 234 2.34 -0.50 7.48
C SER A 234 0.82 -0.40 7.68
N THR A 235 0.22 0.75 7.35
CA THR A 235 -1.24 0.91 7.38
C THR A 235 -1.90 -0.11 6.47
N MET A 236 -1.48 -0.21 5.20
CA MET A 236 -2.08 -1.17 4.26
C MET A 236 -1.89 -2.62 4.72
N ALA A 237 -0.73 -2.99 5.28
CA ALA A 237 -0.53 -4.33 5.86
C ALA A 237 -1.55 -4.64 6.96
N CYS A 238 -1.79 -3.69 7.88
CA CYS A 238 -2.81 -3.84 8.92
C CYS A 238 -4.24 -3.93 8.35
N LEU A 239 -4.56 -3.13 7.31
CA LEU A 239 -5.88 -3.19 6.66
C LEU A 239 -6.12 -4.51 5.93
N ILE A 240 -5.08 -5.10 5.30
CA ILE A 240 -5.16 -6.43 4.67
C ILE A 240 -5.50 -7.50 5.71
N GLU A 241 -4.94 -7.41 6.92
CA GLU A 241 -5.28 -8.32 8.02
C GLU A 241 -6.72 -8.09 8.52
N ALA A 242 -7.17 -6.85 8.61
CA ALA A 242 -8.55 -6.50 8.97
C ALA A 242 -9.58 -6.96 7.92
N LEU A 243 -9.21 -6.94 6.62
CA LEU A 243 -10.00 -7.49 5.51
C LEU A 243 -10.02 -9.03 5.49
N GLY A 244 -9.23 -9.71 6.33
CA GLY A 244 -9.12 -11.15 6.36
C GLY A 244 -8.31 -11.77 5.21
N MET A 245 -7.50 -10.97 4.48
CA MET A 245 -6.77 -11.39 3.28
C MET A 245 -5.35 -11.91 3.53
N CYS A 246 -4.85 -11.88 4.77
CA CYS A 246 -3.57 -12.49 5.16
C CYS A 246 -3.73 -13.33 6.44
N LEU A 247 -2.67 -14.05 6.80
CA LEU A 247 -2.66 -14.79 8.07
C LEU A 247 -2.66 -13.82 9.24
N PRO A 248 -3.40 -14.14 10.30
CA PRO A 248 -3.51 -13.32 11.50
C PRO A 248 -2.17 -13.10 12.19
N GLY A 249 -1.99 -11.90 12.74
CA GLY A 249 -0.78 -11.49 13.47
C GLY A 249 0.44 -11.27 12.58
N THR A 250 0.28 -11.35 11.24
CA THR A 250 1.45 -11.25 10.34
C THR A 250 1.71 -9.84 9.82
N ALA A 251 0.78 -8.89 9.94
CA ALA A 251 0.93 -7.55 9.39
C ALA A 251 2.16 -6.80 9.96
N ALA A 252 2.40 -6.91 11.27
CA ALA A 252 3.40 -6.11 11.98
C ALA A 252 4.75 -6.81 12.21
N ILE A 253 4.90 -8.09 11.88
CA ILE A 253 6.16 -8.81 12.09
C ILE A 253 7.29 -8.11 11.32
N PRO A 254 8.43 -7.76 11.96
CA PRO A 254 9.54 -7.13 11.26
C PRO A 254 10.09 -7.99 10.11
N ALA A 255 10.53 -7.35 9.04
CA ALA A 255 10.99 -8.00 7.82
C ALA A 255 12.14 -9.01 8.04
N VAL A 256 13.04 -8.71 8.98
CA VAL A 256 14.22 -9.52 9.28
C VAL A 256 14.01 -10.51 10.44
N HIS A 257 12.82 -10.54 11.03
CA HIS A 257 12.52 -11.46 12.13
C HIS A 257 12.26 -12.89 11.60
N ALA A 258 12.71 -13.91 12.32
CA ALA A 258 12.50 -15.31 11.93
C ALA A 258 11.01 -15.68 11.76
N ASP A 259 10.11 -15.03 12.53
CA ASP A 259 8.66 -15.21 12.38
C ASP A 259 8.16 -14.77 11.00
N ARG A 260 8.83 -13.84 10.31
CA ARG A 260 8.48 -13.45 8.95
C ARG A 260 8.67 -14.61 7.97
N LEU A 261 9.74 -15.40 8.12
CA LEU A 261 9.96 -16.63 7.33
C LEU A 261 8.92 -17.70 7.67
N ARG A 262 8.58 -17.87 8.97
CA ARG A 262 7.51 -18.79 9.38
C ARG A 262 6.15 -18.38 8.82
N ALA A 263 5.84 -17.08 8.82
CA ALA A 263 4.62 -16.54 8.21
C ALA A 263 4.59 -16.78 6.69
N ALA A 264 5.73 -16.64 6.01
CA ALA A 264 5.83 -16.92 4.57
C ALA A 264 5.57 -18.39 4.26
N GLU A 265 6.18 -19.33 5.00
CA GLU A 265 5.92 -20.76 4.86
C GLU A 265 4.44 -21.10 5.15
N ALA A 266 3.90 -20.59 6.25
CA ALA A 266 2.50 -20.79 6.61
C ALA A 266 1.52 -20.22 5.56
N SER A 267 1.87 -19.09 4.91
CA SER A 267 1.08 -18.53 3.81
C SER A 267 1.06 -19.45 2.59
N GLY A 268 2.18 -20.13 2.29
CA GLY A 268 2.24 -21.15 1.26
C GLY A 268 1.32 -22.34 1.58
N VAL A 269 1.35 -22.84 2.82
CA VAL A 269 0.44 -23.90 3.29
C VAL A 269 -1.02 -23.46 3.21
N ALA A 270 -1.32 -22.22 3.64
CA ALA A 270 -2.68 -21.68 3.61
C ALA A 270 -3.22 -21.54 2.19
N ALA A 271 -2.39 -21.11 1.23
CA ALA A 271 -2.78 -21.03 -0.17
C ALA A 271 -3.24 -22.38 -0.74
N VAL A 272 -2.57 -23.46 -0.37
CA VAL A 272 -2.99 -24.83 -0.78
C VAL A 272 -4.35 -25.19 -0.17
N LYS A 273 -4.62 -24.79 1.07
CA LYS A 273 -5.93 -25.03 1.73
C LYS A 273 -7.08 -24.24 1.10
N LEU A 274 -6.78 -23.15 0.40
CA LEU A 274 -7.80 -22.38 -0.32
C LEU A 274 -8.29 -23.08 -1.59
N ILE A 275 -7.54 -24.07 -2.12
CA ILE A 275 -7.93 -24.81 -3.32
C ILE A 275 -9.27 -25.53 -3.08
N GLY A 276 -10.21 -25.31 -3.99
CA GLY A 276 -11.56 -25.90 -3.89
C GLY A 276 -12.46 -25.28 -2.82
N SER A 277 -11.95 -24.33 -2.02
CA SER A 277 -12.79 -23.56 -1.11
C SER A 277 -13.60 -22.50 -1.87
N LYS A 278 -14.64 -21.97 -1.22
CA LYS A 278 -15.38 -20.80 -1.73
C LYS A 278 -14.73 -19.47 -1.31
N LEU A 279 -13.60 -19.51 -0.60
CA LEU A 279 -12.93 -18.31 -0.09
C LEU A 279 -12.15 -17.63 -1.23
N ARG A 280 -12.77 -16.65 -1.82
CA ARG A 280 -12.23 -15.80 -2.89
C ARG A 280 -12.25 -14.34 -2.44
N PRO A 281 -11.47 -13.46 -3.05
CA PRO A 281 -11.49 -12.04 -2.71
C PRO A 281 -12.90 -11.44 -2.69
N SER A 282 -13.79 -11.77 -3.64
CA SER A 282 -15.18 -11.31 -3.68
C SER A 282 -16.05 -11.78 -2.49
N GLN A 283 -15.66 -12.85 -1.80
CA GLN A 283 -16.36 -13.35 -0.61
C GLN A 283 -15.81 -12.74 0.68
N LEU A 284 -14.56 -12.36 0.70
CA LEU A 284 -13.86 -11.81 1.86
C LEU A 284 -13.97 -10.29 1.93
N ILE A 285 -13.91 -9.61 0.79
CA ILE A 285 -14.00 -8.14 0.68
C ILE A 285 -15.45 -7.76 0.37
N ASN A 286 -16.16 -7.32 1.40
CA ASN A 286 -17.54 -6.91 1.37
C ASN A 286 -17.74 -5.67 2.24
N GLU A 287 -18.94 -5.12 2.31
CA GLU A 287 -19.25 -3.91 3.08
C GLU A 287 -18.79 -3.99 4.53
N LYS A 288 -19.01 -5.13 5.21
CA LYS A 288 -18.64 -5.34 6.62
C LYS A 288 -17.13 -5.39 6.82
N SER A 289 -16.40 -6.14 6.00
CA SER A 289 -14.94 -6.22 6.11
C SER A 289 -14.26 -4.90 5.74
N VAL A 290 -14.82 -4.15 4.78
CA VAL A 290 -14.35 -2.79 4.45
C VAL A 290 -14.61 -1.83 5.60
N GLU A 291 -15.76 -1.89 6.27
CA GLU A 291 -16.01 -1.11 7.50
C GLU A 291 -15.02 -1.47 8.61
N ASN A 292 -14.76 -2.75 8.86
CA ASN A 292 -13.74 -3.19 9.80
C ASN A 292 -12.37 -2.58 9.47
N ALA A 293 -11.97 -2.57 8.20
CA ALA A 293 -10.72 -1.97 7.76
C ALA A 293 -10.70 -0.44 7.97
N LEU A 294 -11.82 0.26 7.72
CA LEU A 294 -11.94 1.70 8.02
C LEU A 294 -11.81 1.99 9.51
N ARG A 295 -12.44 1.21 10.39
CA ARG A 295 -12.29 1.35 11.85
C ARG A 295 -10.85 1.11 12.30
N VAL A 296 -10.19 0.10 11.75
CA VAL A 296 -8.76 -0.13 12.02
C VAL A 296 -7.91 1.04 11.54
N LEU A 297 -8.15 1.58 10.33
CA LEU A 297 -7.48 2.77 9.83
C LEU A 297 -7.59 3.96 10.79
N LEU A 298 -8.79 4.20 11.31
CA LEU A 298 -9.09 5.31 12.24
C LEU A 298 -8.41 5.12 13.58
N ALA A 299 -8.45 3.90 14.14
CA ALA A 299 -7.85 3.56 15.43
C ALA A 299 -6.31 3.55 15.42
N LEU A 300 -5.71 3.24 14.28
CA LEU A 300 -4.26 3.32 14.07
C LEU A 300 -3.77 4.78 13.94
N GLY A 301 -4.65 5.76 13.70
CA GLY A 301 -4.22 7.04 13.17
C GLY A 301 -3.41 6.86 11.89
N GLY A 302 -3.88 5.99 11.00
CA GLY A 302 -3.14 5.51 9.83
C GLY A 302 -2.94 6.55 8.73
N SER A 303 -2.47 6.11 7.58
CA SER A 303 -2.16 6.98 6.44
C SER A 303 -3.42 7.47 5.71
N THR A 304 -3.45 8.75 5.33
CA THR A 304 -4.49 9.29 4.43
C THR A 304 -4.52 8.57 3.09
N ASN A 305 -3.37 8.09 2.57
CA ASN A 305 -3.29 7.33 1.32
C ASN A 305 -4.14 6.04 1.37
N ALA A 306 -4.33 5.46 2.56
CA ALA A 306 -5.11 4.25 2.72
C ALA A 306 -6.59 4.46 2.36
N VAL A 307 -7.13 5.67 2.49
CA VAL A 307 -8.49 6.01 2.03
C VAL A 307 -8.59 5.81 0.52
N ILE A 308 -7.65 6.36 -0.26
CA ILE A 308 -7.59 6.19 -1.72
C ILE A 308 -7.47 4.70 -2.09
N HIS A 309 -6.57 3.98 -1.41
CA HIS A 309 -6.29 2.58 -1.74
C HIS A 309 -7.46 1.67 -1.38
N LEU A 310 -8.06 1.86 -0.20
CA LEU A 310 -9.21 1.06 0.22
C LEU A 310 -10.44 1.34 -0.64
N THR A 311 -10.66 2.61 -1.04
CA THR A 311 -11.73 2.98 -1.99
C THR A 311 -11.56 2.27 -3.34
N ALA A 312 -10.31 2.19 -3.86
CA ALA A 312 -10.04 1.47 -5.10
C ALA A 312 -10.25 -0.04 -4.97
N ILE A 313 -9.74 -0.67 -3.90
CA ILE A 313 -9.90 -2.10 -3.62
C ILE A 313 -11.40 -2.44 -3.48
N ALA A 314 -12.12 -1.68 -2.66
CA ALA A 314 -13.54 -1.85 -2.42
C ALA A 314 -14.37 -1.67 -3.70
N GLY A 315 -14.03 -0.64 -4.51
CA GLY A 315 -14.69 -0.38 -5.79
C GLY A 315 -14.59 -1.56 -6.76
N ARG A 316 -13.44 -2.25 -6.82
CA ARG A 316 -13.29 -3.47 -7.63
C ARG A 316 -14.06 -4.67 -7.07
N ALA A 317 -14.40 -4.66 -5.79
CA ALA A 317 -15.29 -5.64 -5.17
C ALA A 317 -16.79 -5.22 -5.25
N GLY A 318 -17.13 -4.12 -5.93
CA GLY A 318 -18.47 -3.57 -6.00
C GLY A 318 -18.95 -2.87 -4.73
N VAL A 319 -18.05 -2.55 -3.79
CA VAL A 319 -18.36 -1.90 -2.52
C VAL A 319 -17.99 -0.41 -2.59
N LYS A 320 -18.97 0.45 -2.24
CA LYS A 320 -18.75 1.91 -2.23
C LYS A 320 -18.22 2.37 -0.87
N VAL A 321 -17.13 3.12 -0.88
CA VAL A 321 -16.62 3.86 0.29
C VAL A 321 -16.99 5.33 0.12
N SER A 322 -17.72 5.92 1.09
CA SER A 322 -18.02 7.34 1.10
C SER A 322 -17.29 8.07 2.23
N LEU A 323 -16.92 9.32 1.99
CA LEU A 323 -16.23 10.15 2.97
C LEU A 323 -17.16 10.58 4.12
N GLU A 324 -18.48 10.67 3.87
CA GLU A 324 -19.49 10.90 4.90
C GLU A 324 -19.57 9.70 5.84
N HIS A 325 -19.55 8.47 5.30
CA HIS A 325 -19.50 7.25 6.13
C HIS A 325 -18.20 7.17 6.93
N LEU A 326 -17.04 7.50 6.33
CA LEU A 326 -15.78 7.60 7.04
C LEU A 326 -15.90 8.56 8.25
N ASN A 327 -16.56 9.70 8.09
CA ASN A 327 -16.80 10.64 9.17
C ASN A 327 -17.66 10.04 10.30
N ALA A 328 -18.75 9.34 9.96
CA ALA A 328 -19.61 8.67 10.93
C ALA A 328 -18.85 7.60 11.73
N LEU A 329 -18.00 6.83 11.05
CA LEU A 329 -17.11 5.86 11.70
C LEU A 329 -16.07 6.55 12.59
N SER A 330 -15.51 7.67 12.14
CA SER A 330 -14.51 8.45 12.87
C SER A 330 -15.04 9.01 14.18
N ASP A 331 -16.32 9.37 14.28
CA ASP A 331 -16.95 9.86 15.51
C ASP A 331 -17.05 8.81 16.60
N SER A 332 -17.08 7.54 16.22
CA SER A 332 -17.27 6.40 17.14
C SER A 332 -16.06 5.49 17.28
N THR A 333 -14.98 5.75 16.57
CA THR A 333 -13.78 4.90 16.58
C THR A 333 -12.60 5.67 17.18
N PRO A 334 -12.16 5.37 18.39
CA PRO A 334 -11.08 6.10 19.04
C PRO A 334 -9.71 5.77 18.43
N VAL A 335 -8.72 6.67 18.62
CA VAL A 335 -7.30 6.35 18.36
C VAL A 335 -6.74 5.57 19.54
N LEU A 336 -6.22 4.37 19.26
CA LEU A 336 -5.72 3.46 20.30
C LEU A 336 -4.21 3.21 20.22
N VAL A 337 -3.54 3.56 19.13
CA VAL A 337 -2.16 3.11 18.87
C VAL A 337 -1.17 4.26 18.96
N ASN A 338 -0.21 4.13 19.90
CA ASN A 338 0.84 5.11 20.18
C ASN A 338 2.07 4.85 19.28
N LEU A 339 1.94 5.13 17.99
CA LEU A 339 3.03 4.97 17.00
C LEU A 339 3.31 6.27 16.24
N LYS A 340 4.57 6.52 15.88
CA LYS A 340 4.93 7.62 14.98
C LYS A 340 4.20 7.48 13.63
N PRO A 341 3.73 8.59 13.04
CA PRO A 341 3.93 10.00 13.39
C PRO A 341 2.96 10.55 14.44
N VAL A 342 1.95 9.81 14.88
CA VAL A 342 0.92 10.25 15.84
C VAL A 342 1.48 10.21 17.28
N GLY A 343 2.13 9.11 17.63
CA GLY A 343 2.71 8.87 18.94
C GLY A 343 4.24 8.74 18.92
N ASN A 344 4.80 7.92 19.81
CA ASN A 344 6.22 7.82 20.06
C ASN A 344 6.84 6.47 19.64
N GLY A 345 6.04 5.39 19.58
CA GLY A 345 6.49 4.03 19.27
C GLY A 345 6.78 3.80 17.78
N TYR A 346 7.30 2.64 17.48
CA TYR A 346 7.61 2.15 16.14
C TYR A 346 6.88 0.83 15.85
N MET A 347 6.89 0.36 14.61
CA MET A 347 6.20 -0.87 14.21
C MET A 347 6.72 -2.12 14.93
N GLU A 348 8.01 -2.17 15.28
CA GLU A 348 8.58 -3.27 16.09
C GLU A 348 7.97 -3.29 17.50
N ASP A 349 7.70 -2.11 18.10
CA ASP A 349 7.02 -2.01 19.40
C ASP A 349 5.56 -2.47 19.29
N PHE A 350 4.89 -2.12 18.20
CA PHE A 350 3.52 -2.58 17.93
C PHE A 350 3.44 -4.11 17.82
N CYS A 351 4.39 -4.71 17.10
CA CYS A 351 4.49 -6.16 17.00
C CYS A 351 4.67 -6.80 18.38
N ALA A 352 5.62 -6.29 19.18
CA ALA A 352 5.90 -6.77 20.52
C ALA A 352 4.73 -6.54 21.50
N ALA A 353 3.93 -5.50 21.30
CA ALA A 353 2.77 -5.16 22.12
C ALA A 353 1.54 -6.05 21.90
N GLY A 354 1.62 -7.04 21.02
CA GLY A 354 0.50 -7.92 20.63
C GLY A 354 -0.08 -7.62 19.25
N GLY A 355 0.41 -6.59 18.56
CA GLY A 355 0.13 -6.29 17.17
C GLY A 355 -1.36 -6.15 16.82
N MET A 356 -1.72 -6.60 15.62
CA MET A 356 -3.10 -6.53 15.14
C MET A 356 -4.08 -7.34 15.98
N GLY A 357 -3.67 -8.50 16.51
CA GLY A 357 -4.54 -9.30 17.36
C GLY A 357 -4.99 -8.53 18.62
N ALA A 358 -4.07 -7.83 19.29
CA ALA A 358 -4.38 -6.99 20.45
C ALA A 358 -5.29 -5.81 20.05
N LEU A 359 -4.99 -5.10 18.97
CA LEU A 359 -5.80 -3.98 18.49
C LEU A 359 -7.23 -4.41 18.11
N LEU A 360 -7.39 -5.51 17.39
CA LEU A 360 -8.69 -6.01 16.98
C LEU A 360 -9.54 -6.48 18.18
N ARG A 361 -8.91 -7.00 19.26
CA ARG A 361 -9.61 -7.31 20.51
C ARG A 361 -10.13 -6.05 21.21
N GLU A 362 -9.33 -4.98 21.24
CA GLU A 362 -9.78 -3.69 21.78
C GLU A 362 -10.95 -3.11 20.98
N LEU A 363 -10.89 -3.22 19.66
CA LEU A 363 -11.94 -2.75 18.76
C LEU A 363 -13.16 -3.68 18.64
N LYS A 364 -13.14 -4.86 19.28
CA LYS A 364 -14.19 -5.88 19.16
C LYS A 364 -15.61 -5.34 19.28
N PRO A 365 -15.94 -4.39 20.18
CA PRO A 365 -17.29 -3.84 20.27
C PRO A 365 -17.80 -3.12 19.02
N LEU A 366 -16.89 -2.69 18.13
CA LEU A 366 -17.18 -1.92 16.93
C LEU A 366 -17.07 -2.74 15.64
N LEU A 367 -16.58 -3.98 15.70
CA LEU A 367 -16.26 -4.78 14.53
C LEU A 367 -17.38 -5.76 14.15
N HIS A 368 -17.53 -6.00 12.86
CA HIS A 368 -18.33 -7.09 12.31
C HIS A 368 -17.56 -8.40 12.46
N LEU A 369 -17.89 -9.17 13.50
CA LEU A 369 -17.15 -10.38 13.87
C LEU A 369 -17.47 -11.60 12.99
N ASP A 370 -18.53 -11.54 12.21
CA ASP A 370 -18.98 -12.57 11.26
C ASP A 370 -18.23 -12.55 9.92
N CYS A 371 -17.33 -11.58 9.70
CA CYS A 371 -16.50 -11.52 8.51
C CYS A 371 -15.57 -12.74 8.40
N MET A 372 -15.62 -13.42 7.27
CA MET A 372 -14.73 -14.56 6.97
C MET A 372 -13.31 -14.10 6.66
N THR A 373 -12.33 -14.97 6.94
CA THR A 373 -10.92 -14.75 6.63
C THR A 373 -10.35 -15.86 5.76
N VAL A 374 -9.18 -15.67 5.19
CA VAL A 374 -8.44 -16.71 4.42
C VAL A 374 -8.13 -17.98 5.21
N THR A 375 -8.29 -17.96 6.53
CA THR A 375 -8.11 -19.15 7.38
C THR A 375 -9.33 -20.08 7.37
N GLY A 376 -10.45 -19.65 6.80
CA GLY A 376 -11.72 -20.37 6.86
C GLY A 376 -12.49 -20.16 8.17
N GLN A 377 -12.01 -19.26 9.03
CA GLN A 377 -12.65 -18.86 10.27
C GLN A 377 -13.17 -17.43 10.17
N THR A 378 -14.19 -17.10 10.92
CA THR A 378 -14.64 -15.73 11.09
C THR A 378 -13.65 -14.93 11.93
N LEU A 379 -13.70 -13.61 11.83
CA LEU A 379 -12.92 -12.71 12.67
C LEU A 379 -13.16 -12.98 14.17
N GLY A 380 -14.42 -13.22 14.56
CA GLY A 380 -14.77 -13.52 15.95
C GLY A 380 -14.17 -14.81 16.46
N GLU A 381 -14.23 -15.89 15.68
CA GLU A 381 -13.59 -17.17 16.02
C GLU A 381 -12.08 -17.06 16.16
N ARG A 382 -11.47 -16.27 15.28
CA ARG A 382 -10.04 -15.96 15.33
C ARG A 382 -9.65 -15.23 16.63
N LEU A 383 -10.34 -14.14 16.95
CA LEU A 383 -10.04 -13.33 18.13
C LEU A 383 -10.25 -14.10 19.45
N ALA A 384 -11.11 -15.12 19.45
CA ALA A 384 -11.31 -16.00 20.61
C ALA A 384 -10.11 -16.93 20.89
N GLN A 385 -9.25 -17.18 19.89
CA GLN A 385 -8.08 -18.06 19.97
C GLN A 385 -6.78 -17.32 20.26
N ASP A 386 -6.76 -16.00 20.10
CA ASP A 386 -5.55 -15.18 20.26
C ASP A 386 -5.12 -15.08 21.72
N ALA A 387 -3.80 -14.99 21.94
CA ALA A 387 -3.24 -14.67 23.23
C ALA A 387 -3.73 -13.31 23.75
N ASN A 388 -4.02 -13.24 25.07
CA ASN A 388 -4.57 -12.02 25.68
C ASN A 388 -3.50 -10.97 26.05
N TYR A 389 -2.26 -11.12 25.58
CA TYR A 389 -1.21 -10.15 25.87
C TYR A 389 -1.41 -8.84 25.12
N VAL A 390 -1.18 -7.73 25.83
CA VAL A 390 -1.13 -6.39 25.26
C VAL A 390 -0.23 -5.49 26.10
N ASP A 391 0.70 -4.77 25.45
CA ASP A 391 1.43 -3.68 26.09
C ASP A 391 0.61 -2.38 25.97
N ARG A 392 0.15 -1.91 27.12
CA ARG A 392 -0.71 -0.72 27.25
C ARG A 392 0.03 0.60 26.99
N THR A 393 1.34 0.61 26.91
CA THR A 393 2.11 1.81 26.53
C THR A 393 2.03 2.08 25.02
N ILE A 394 1.74 1.03 24.23
CA ILE A 394 1.64 1.08 22.77
C ILE A 394 0.19 0.97 22.28
N ILE A 395 -0.62 0.09 22.88
CA ILE A 395 -2.03 -0.10 22.52
C ILE A 395 -2.89 0.26 23.73
N ALA A 396 -3.50 1.43 23.68
CA ALA A 396 -4.40 1.92 24.72
C ALA A 396 -5.66 1.05 24.81
N PRO A 397 -6.28 0.92 26.00
CA PRO A 397 -7.56 0.23 26.12
C PRO A 397 -8.70 1.05 25.50
N PHE A 398 -9.74 0.36 25.04
CA PHE A 398 -10.88 0.99 24.35
C PHE A 398 -11.60 2.03 25.20
N ASP A 399 -11.72 1.80 26.50
CA ASP A 399 -12.37 2.70 27.46
C ASP A 399 -11.49 3.87 27.93
N LYS A 400 -10.17 3.84 27.60
CA LYS A 400 -9.23 4.92 27.88
C LYS A 400 -8.32 5.17 26.66
N PRO A 401 -8.88 5.66 25.56
CA PRO A 401 -8.14 5.86 24.31
C PRO A 401 -7.14 7.02 24.38
N LEU A 402 -6.24 7.07 23.38
CA LEU A 402 -5.35 8.23 23.20
C LEU A 402 -6.12 9.46 22.74
N GLU A 403 -7.06 9.27 21.79
CA GLU A 403 -7.99 10.27 21.30
C GLU A 403 -9.38 9.65 21.20
N ALA A 404 -10.42 10.39 21.62
CA ALA A 404 -11.80 9.88 21.66
C ALA A 404 -12.38 9.63 20.26
N GLU A 405 -11.91 10.35 19.27
CA GLU A 405 -12.36 10.26 17.88
C GLU A 405 -11.23 9.76 16.97
N GLY A 406 -11.58 9.20 15.80
CA GLY A 406 -10.65 8.58 14.86
C GLY A 406 -9.59 9.54 14.32
N GLY A 407 -8.46 8.99 13.90
CA GLY A 407 -7.29 9.77 13.48
C GLY A 407 -7.45 10.55 12.18
N LEU A 408 -8.50 10.27 11.38
CA LEU A 408 -8.78 10.94 10.11
C LEU A 408 -10.16 11.58 10.12
N VAL A 409 -10.31 12.70 9.41
CA VAL A 409 -11.59 13.38 9.19
C VAL A 409 -11.70 13.86 7.75
N ALA A 410 -12.88 13.70 7.16
CA ALA A 410 -13.21 14.27 5.87
C ALA A 410 -13.81 15.67 6.01
N LEU A 411 -13.41 16.59 5.15
CA LEU A 411 -13.84 17.99 5.12
C LEU A 411 -14.56 18.26 3.80
N PHE A 412 -15.64 19.05 3.86
CA PHE A 412 -16.43 19.42 2.72
C PHE A 412 -16.60 20.94 2.66
N GLY A 413 -16.99 21.48 1.52
CA GLY A 413 -17.26 22.89 1.34
C GLY A 413 -17.10 23.33 -0.10
N ASN A 414 -17.23 24.63 -0.36
CA ASN A 414 -17.06 25.15 -1.71
C ASN A 414 -15.63 24.98 -2.25
N LEU A 415 -14.63 24.79 -1.35
CA LEU A 415 -13.25 24.49 -1.76
C LEU A 415 -13.04 23.00 -2.05
N ALA A 416 -13.81 22.11 -1.43
CA ALA A 416 -13.74 20.66 -1.61
C ALA A 416 -15.15 20.06 -1.68
N PRO A 417 -15.91 20.29 -2.77
CA PRO A 417 -17.31 19.87 -2.86
C PRO A 417 -17.51 18.34 -2.83
N LYS A 418 -16.53 17.56 -3.28
CA LYS A 418 -16.52 16.09 -3.18
C LYS A 418 -15.68 15.58 -2.00
N GLY A 419 -15.10 16.49 -1.23
CA GLY A 419 -14.37 16.19 -0.01
C GLY A 419 -12.86 16.39 -0.09
N ALA A 420 -12.26 16.41 1.07
CA ALA A 420 -10.82 16.41 1.33
C ALA A 420 -10.57 15.65 2.64
N ILE A 421 -9.33 15.25 2.92
CA ILE A 421 -8.96 14.48 4.11
C ILE A 421 -7.94 15.25 4.94
N LEU A 422 -8.15 15.28 6.25
CA LEU A 422 -7.19 15.76 7.24
C LEU A 422 -6.86 14.65 8.24
N LYS A 423 -5.57 14.45 8.50
CA LYS A 423 -5.08 13.54 9.55
C LYS A 423 -5.01 14.32 10.86
N ARG A 424 -6.13 14.38 11.60
CA ARG A 424 -6.24 15.18 12.83
C ARG A 424 -5.35 14.69 13.96
N SER A 425 -5.12 13.37 14.05
CA SER A 425 -4.24 12.77 15.07
C SER A 425 -2.76 13.15 14.95
N ALA A 426 -2.34 13.76 13.84
CA ALA A 426 -0.96 14.19 13.60
C ALA A 426 -0.84 15.72 13.42
N ALA A 427 -1.90 16.47 13.67
CA ALA A 427 -1.99 17.92 13.47
C ALA A 427 -2.10 18.67 14.80
N ASP A 428 -1.67 19.94 14.84
CA ASP A 428 -1.89 20.80 16.02
C ASP A 428 -3.38 21.19 16.10
N ALA A 429 -4.06 20.75 17.15
CA ALA A 429 -5.48 21.03 17.38
C ALA A 429 -5.81 22.52 17.44
N LYS A 430 -4.84 23.39 17.75
CA LYS A 430 -5.02 24.85 17.73
C LYS A 430 -5.34 25.40 16.33
N LEU A 431 -5.00 24.65 15.29
CA LEU A 431 -5.23 25.02 13.89
C LEU A 431 -6.56 24.47 13.34
N PHE A 432 -7.35 23.73 14.14
CA PHE A 432 -8.59 23.10 13.66
C PHE A 432 -9.73 24.08 13.37
N GLU A 433 -9.73 25.24 14.03
CA GLU A 433 -10.67 26.34 13.79
C GLU A 433 -9.84 27.56 13.38
N HIS A 434 -9.67 27.77 12.09
CA HIS A 434 -8.75 28.79 11.59
C HIS A 434 -9.28 29.47 10.34
N GLU A 435 -8.97 30.75 10.21
CA GLU A 435 -9.18 31.53 9.01
C GLU A 435 -7.89 32.29 8.67
N GLY A 436 -7.37 32.06 7.48
CA GLY A 436 -6.08 32.61 7.05
C GLY A 436 -6.10 33.08 5.60
N ARG A 437 -5.08 33.83 5.25
CA ARG A 437 -4.80 34.32 3.90
C ARG A 437 -4.10 33.17 3.12
N ALA A 438 -4.51 32.93 1.89
CA ALA A 438 -3.88 31.97 1.01
C ALA A 438 -2.55 32.47 0.45
N VAL A 439 -1.50 31.65 0.56
CA VAL A 439 -0.23 31.78 -0.15
C VAL A 439 -0.18 30.63 -1.15
N VAL A 440 -0.36 30.94 -2.44
CA VAL A 440 -0.60 29.94 -3.48
C VAL A 440 0.67 29.62 -4.25
N PHE A 441 0.89 28.32 -4.44
CA PHE A 441 1.88 27.74 -5.34
C PHE A 441 1.13 27.02 -6.47
N ALA A 442 1.27 27.53 -7.69
CA ALA A 442 0.51 27.06 -8.85
C ALA A 442 0.94 25.67 -9.34
N SER A 443 2.12 25.20 -8.95
CA SER A 443 2.68 23.88 -9.30
C SER A 443 3.82 23.48 -8.37
N LEU A 444 4.31 22.25 -8.50
CA LEU A 444 5.51 21.78 -7.80
C LEU A 444 6.76 22.59 -8.15
N ALA A 445 6.90 23.02 -9.40
CA ALA A 445 8.02 23.85 -9.84
C ALA A 445 7.96 25.24 -9.19
N ASP A 446 6.78 25.85 -9.12
CA ASP A 446 6.55 27.12 -8.43
C ASP A 446 6.81 27.01 -6.92
N LEU A 447 6.35 25.91 -6.29
CA LEU A 447 6.65 25.62 -4.89
C LEU A 447 8.17 25.55 -4.65
N ALA A 448 8.87 24.76 -5.46
CA ALA A 448 10.32 24.59 -5.32
C ALA A 448 11.10 25.90 -5.49
N ALA A 449 10.66 26.76 -6.40
CA ALA A 449 11.31 28.04 -6.66
C ALA A 449 11.08 29.08 -5.55
N ARG A 450 9.89 29.07 -4.91
CA ARG A 450 9.47 30.18 -4.06
C ARG A 450 9.37 29.89 -2.57
N ILE A 451 9.26 28.64 -2.15
CA ILE A 451 8.97 28.30 -0.74
C ILE A 451 10.01 28.85 0.25
N ASP A 452 11.27 28.93 -0.17
CA ASP A 452 12.39 29.43 0.64
C ASP A 452 12.92 30.81 0.18
N ASP A 453 12.22 31.47 -0.77
CA ASP A 453 12.55 32.83 -1.19
C ASP A 453 12.39 33.80 0.00
N PRO A 454 13.45 34.54 0.38
CA PRO A 454 13.34 35.58 1.41
C PRO A 454 12.25 36.62 1.14
N ALA A 455 11.96 36.90 -0.14
CA ALA A 455 10.93 37.87 -0.57
C ALA A 455 9.50 37.27 -0.51
N LEU A 456 9.32 35.97 -0.28
CA LEU A 456 7.97 35.40 -0.16
C LEU A 456 7.22 36.04 1.02
N GLU A 457 6.16 36.79 0.74
CA GLU A 457 5.30 37.35 1.77
C GLU A 457 4.45 36.25 2.42
N VAL A 458 4.88 35.77 3.59
CA VAL A 458 4.20 34.71 4.34
C VAL A 458 4.34 34.92 5.85
N GLU A 459 3.22 34.72 6.58
CA GLU A 459 3.12 34.79 8.03
C GLU A 459 2.66 33.44 8.62
N PRO A 460 2.90 33.17 9.90
CA PRO A 460 2.52 31.90 10.55
C PRO A 460 1.02 31.57 10.50
N THR A 461 0.17 32.61 10.34
CA THR A 461 -1.30 32.49 10.26
C THR A 461 -1.81 32.29 8.84
N ASP A 462 -0.94 32.37 7.83
CA ASP A 462 -1.32 32.14 6.44
C ASP A 462 -1.53 30.64 6.16
N ILE A 463 -2.23 30.37 5.08
CA ILE A 463 -2.54 29.02 4.59
C ILE A 463 -1.75 28.78 3.31
N LEU A 464 -0.86 27.77 3.32
CA LEU A 464 -0.11 27.39 2.11
C LEU A 464 -1.02 26.53 1.21
N VAL A 465 -1.12 26.89 -0.06
CA VAL A 465 -1.97 26.19 -1.05
C VAL A 465 -1.12 25.72 -2.21
N LEU A 466 -1.05 24.41 -2.43
CA LEU A 466 -0.42 23.82 -3.62
C LEU A 466 -1.51 23.33 -4.58
N GLN A 467 -1.52 23.88 -5.79
CA GLN A 467 -2.44 23.53 -6.86
C GLN A 467 -1.79 22.58 -7.88
N ASN A 468 -2.62 21.97 -8.74
CA ASN A 468 -2.19 21.16 -9.89
C ASN A 468 -1.22 20.02 -9.52
N ALA A 469 -1.48 19.38 -8.41
CA ALA A 469 -0.74 18.22 -7.93
C ALA A 469 -1.65 17.00 -7.65
N GLY A 470 -2.89 17.04 -8.14
CA GLY A 470 -3.89 15.98 -8.04
C GLY A 470 -3.72 14.86 -9.07
N PRO A 471 -4.66 13.90 -9.12
CA PRO A 471 -4.57 12.75 -10.01
C PRO A 471 -4.57 13.11 -11.50
N HIS A 472 -5.32 14.14 -11.92
CA HIS A 472 -5.38 14.58 -13.31
C HIS A 472 -4.22 15.52 -13.71
N ALA A 473 -3.41 15.96 -12.74
CA ALA A 473 -2.23 16.77 -13.03
C ALA A 473 -1.09 15.92 -13.62
N PRO A 474 -0.16 16.52 -14.40
CA PRO A 474 1.00 15.80 -14.94
C PRO A 474 1.85 15.10 -13.88
N ALA A 475 1.85 15.63 -12.66
CA ALA A 475 2.53 15.03 -11.50
C ALA A 475 1.85 13.76 -10.97
N CYS A 476 0.62 13.43 -11.39
CA CYS A 476 -0.11 12.22 -11.03
C CYS A 476 -0.24 12.00 -9.51
N MET A 477 -0.55 13.06 -8.75
CA MET A 477 -0.79 13.03 -7.31
C MET A 477 0.41 12.53 -6.47
N PRO A 478 1.57 13.23 -6.50
CA PRO A 478 2.76 12.85 -5.73
C PRO A 478 2.57 13.10 -4.23
N GLU A 479 3.53 12.62 -3.41
CA GLU A 479 3.56 12.88 -1.96
C GLU A 479 4.07 14.30 -1.62
N ALA A 480 3.60 15.28 -2.36
CA ALA A 480 4.01 16.68 -2.24
C ALA A 480 3.11 17.53 -1.33
N GLY A 481 1.97 17.00 -0.90
CA GLY A 481 1.01 17.73 -0.06
C GLY A 481 1.54 18.09 1.34
N TYR A 482 2.67 17.51 1.75
CA TYR A 482 3.32 17.89 3.01
C TYR A 482 3.76 19.35 3.04
N LEU A 483 4.03 20.01 1.94
CA LEU A 483 4.55 21.35 1.79
C LEU A 483 5.48 21.77 2.97
N PRO A 484 6.76 22.01 2.75
CA PRO A 484 7.65 22.39 3.85
C PRO A 484 7.24 23.74 4.42
N ILE A 485 7.44 23.92 5.72
CA ILE A 485 7.33 25.26 6.33
C ILE A 485 8.41 26.15 5.71
N PRO A 486 8.09 27.38 5.26
CA PRO A 486 9.06 28.30 4.72
C PRO A 486 10.27 28.47 5.67
N LYS A 487 11.49 28.42 5.14
CA LYS A 487 12.72 28.40 5.94
C LYS A 487 12.77 29.54 6.97
N LYS A 488 12.40 30.76 6.55
CA LYS A 488 12.38 31.93 7.45
C LYS A 488 11.39 31.80 8.62
N LEU A 489 10.29 31.07 8.45
CA LEU A 489 9.33 30.80 9.54
C LEU A 489 9.84 29.64 10.42
N ALA A 490 10.42 28.60 9.83
CA ALA A 490 11.03 27.51 10.58
C ALA A 490 12.15 28.03 11.51
N GLN A 491 12.99 28.95 11.02
CA GLN A 491 14.02 29.64 11.82
C GLN A 491 13.46 30.51 12.96
N ARG A 492 12.22 30.98 12.82
CA ARG A 492 11.48 31.69 13.89
C ARG A 492 10.75 30.74 14.84
N GLY A 493 10.94 29.41 14.70
CA GLY A 493 10.36 28.38 15.57
C GLY A 493 8.95 27.94 15.18
N VAL A 494 8.43 28.31 14.01
CA VAL A 494 7.13 27.82 13.50
C VAL A 494 7.27 26.34 13.13
N LYS A 495 6.48 25.48 13.79
CA LYS A 495 6.54 24.02 13.62
C LYS A 495 5.38 23.47 12.78
N ASP A 496 4.26 24.17 12.71
CA ASP A 496 3.10 23.76 11.92
C ASP A 496 2.36 24.99 11.36
N MET A 497 1.69 24.80 10.22
CA MET A 497 0.83 25.77 9.53
C MET A 497 -0.25 24.97 8.79
N ILE A 498 -1.39 25.60 8.47
CA ILE A 498 -2.35 24.97 7.58
C ILE A 498 -1.79 24.92 6.15
N ARG A 499 -1.88 23.73 5.58
CA ARG A 499 -1.46 23.43 4.21
C ARG A 499 -2.62 22.72 3.50
N ILE A 500 -2.89 23.10 2.26
CA ILE A 500 -4.00 22.55 1.47
C ILE A 500 -3.48 22.14 0.10
N SER A 501 -3.84 20.95 -0.36
CA SER A 501 -3.50 20.47 -1.70
C SER A 501 -4.45 19.39 -2.19
N ASP A 502 -4.54 19.24 -3.52
CA ASP A 502 -5.09 18.09 -4.21
C ASP A 502 -4.10 16.92 -4.31
N ALA A 503 -2.84 17.12 -3.88
CA ALA A 503 -1.84 16.07 -3.73
C ALA A 503 -2.16 15.14 -2.56
N ARG A 504 -1.34 14.08 -2.42
CA ARG A 504 -1.25 13.24 -1.22
C ARG A 504 0.02 13.55 -0.43
N MET A 505 0.13 13.02 0.77
CA MET A 505 1.39 13.04 1.53
C MET A 505 1.77 11.63 1.98
N SER A 506 3.03 11.41 2.32
CA SER A 506 3.45 10.20 3.00
C SER A 506 2.66 10.00 4.31
N GLY A 507 2.24 8.77 4.59
CA GLY A 507 1.59 8.43 5.87
C GLY A 507 2.47 8.70 7.09
N THR A 508 3.78 8.90 6.88
CA THR A 508 4.79 9.23 7.89
C THR A 508 4.90 10.73 8.20
N ALA A 509 4.17 11.58 7.46
CA ALA A 509 4.16 13.03 7.66
C ALA A 509 3.19 13.44 8.78
N PHE A 510 3.40 14.64 9.30
CA PHE A 510 2.62 15.24 10.38
C PHE A 510 2.34 16.72 10.10
N GLY A 511 1.36 17.27 10.79
CA GLY A 511 0.93 18.66 10.70
C GLY A 511 -0.51 18.83 10.21
N ALA A 512 -1.01 20.07 10.30
CA ALA A 512 -2.34 20.49 9.87
C ALA A 512 -2.44 20.59 8.34
N ILE A 513 -2.65 19.45 7.67
CA ILE A 513 -2.59 19.32 6.21
C ILE A 513 -3.89 18.75 5.69
N VAL A 514 -4.57 19.51 4.85
CA VAL A 514 -5.78 19.12 4.11
C VAL A 514 -5.34 18.60 2.74
N LEU A 515 -5.66 17.36 2.43
CA LEU A 515 -5.18 16.61 1.27
C LEU A 515 -6.34 16.09 0.42
N HIS A 516 -6.00 15.62 -0.79
CA HIS A 516 -6.97 14.97 -1.67
C HIS A 516 -8.17 15.87 -1.99
N VAL A 517 -7.96 17.19 -2.03
CA VAL A 517 -9.05 18.14 -2.36
C VAL A 517 -9.66 17.75 -3.70
N THR A 518 -10.97 17.46 -3.67
CA THR A 518 -11.67 16.92 -4.83
C THR A 518 -12.94 17.73 -5.14
N PRO A 519 -13.18 18.04 -6.43
CA PRO A 519 -12.35 17.77 -7.63
C PRO A 519 -10.99 18.48 -7.55
N ASP A 520 -9.95 17.87 -8.14
CA ASP A 520 -8.60 18.46 -8.17
C ASP A 520 -8.51 19.66 -9.13
N ALA A 521 -7.48 20.50 -8.92
CA ALA A 521 -7.31 21.73 -9.70
C ALA A 521 -7.21 21.47 -11.21
N ALA A 522 -6.50 20.40 -11.61
CA ALA A 522 -6.29 20.07 -13.02
C ALA A 522 -7.57 19.59 -13.72
N SER A 523 -8.52 19.01 -12.97
CA SER A 523 -9.85 18.64 -13.48
C SER A 523 -10.87 19.80 -13.42
N GLY A 524 -10.43 21.02 -13.13
CA GLY A 524 -11.28 22.20 -13.03
C GLY A 524 -11.91 22.40 -11.65
N GLY A 525 -11.41 21.74 -10.62
CA GLY A 525 -11.88 21.89 -9.25
C GLY A 525 -11.59 23.27 -8.63
N PRO A 526 -12.35 23.64 -7.57
CA PRO A 526 -12.29 24.99 -6.97
C PRO A 526 -10.90 25.35 -6.41
N LEU A 527 -10.07 24.36 -6.04
CA LEU A 527 -8.71 24.63 -5.60
C LEU A 527 -7.90 25.41 -6.64
N GLY A 528 -8.12 25.14 -7.94
CA GLY A 528 -7.49 25.86 -9.05
C GLY A 528 -7.90 27.34 -9.19
N LEU A 529 -8.96 27.73 -8.50
CA LEU A 529 -9.49 29.12 -8.52
C LEU A 529 -8.92 30.00 -7.40
N VAL A 530 -8.25 29.40 -6.41
CA VAL A 530 -7.65 30.15 -5.28
C VAL A 530 -6.51 31.02 -5.79
N ARG A 531 -6.45 32.26 -5.31
CA ARG A 531 -5.39 33.23 -5.61
C ARG A 531 -4.70 33.71 -4.33
N ASN A 532 -3.48 34.22 -4.46
CA ASN A 532 -2.79 34.84 -3.35
C ASN A 532 -3.65 35.93 -2.71
N GLY A 533 -3.75 35.94 -1.41
CA GLY A 533 -4.53 36.92 -0.65
C GLY A 533 -5.98 36.52 -0.38
N ASP A 534 -6.53 35.50 -1.06
CA ASP A 534 -7.88 34.99 -0.76
C ASP A 534 -7.95 34.49 0.69
N ARG A 535 -9.13 34.63 1.29
CA ARG A 535 -9.37 34.10 2.64
C ARG A 535 -9.92 32.68 2.56
N ILE A 536 -9.36 31.78 3.36
CA ILE A 536 -9.85 30.40 3.50
C ILE A 536 -10.18 30.16 4.97
N ARG A 537 -11.32 29.52 5.22
CA ARG A 537 -11.76 29.08 6.56
C ARG A 537 -11.74 27.56 6.65
N LEU A 538 -11.05 27.05 7.67
CA LEU A 538 -11.07 25.65 8.10
C LEU A 538 -11.85 25.53 9.41
N SER A 539 -12.79 24.61 9.48
CA SER A 539 -13.43 24.17 10.72
C SER A 539 -13.50 22.64 10.74
N VAL A 540 -12.63 22.02 11.51
CA VAL A 540 -12.62 20.57 11.71
C VAL A 540 -13.87 20.12 12.48
N LYS A 541 -14.31 20.91 13.46
CA LYS A 541 -15.53 20.67 14.23
C LYS A 541 -16.78 20.60 13.34
N ARG A 542 -16.87 21.51 12.35
CA ARG A 542 -18.00 21.55 11.39
C ARG A 542 -17.74 20.69 10.16
N ARG A 543 -16.53 20.10 10.04
CA ARG A 543 -16.08 19.35 8.84
C ARG A 543 -16.19 20.17 7.56
N ARG A 544 -15.77 21.44 7.66
CA ARG A 544 -15.90 22.40 6.57
C ARG A 544 -14.56 23.00 6.20
N ILE A 545 -14.39 23.22 4.88
CA ILE A 545 -13.32 24.00 4.32
C ILE A 545 -13.91 24.92 3.24
N GLU A 546 -13.71 26.21 3.40
CA GLU A 546 -14.42 27.22 2.60
C GLU A 546 -13.47 28.28 2.08
N LEU A 547 -13.57 28.56 0.79
CA LEU A 547 -12.97 29.72 0.14
C LEU A 547 -13.95 30.89 0.29
N LEU A 548 -13.52 31.95 0.97
CA LEU A 548 -14.35 33.12 1.27
C LEU A 548 -14.24 34.16 0.15
N VAL A 549 -14.68 33.77 -1.04
CA VAL A 549 -14.75 34.61 -2.25
C VAL A 549 -16.16 34.50 -2.80
N ASP A 550 -16.70 35.59 -3.28
CA ASP A 550 -18.06 35.65 -3.83
C ASP A 550 -18.23 34.71 -5.04
N ASP A 551 -19.38 34.07 -5.13
CA ASP A 551 -19.71 33.14 -6.22
C ASP A 551 -19.56 33.76 -7.61
N ALA A 552 -19.92 35.05 -7.78
CA ALA A 552 -19.76 35.76 -9.04
C ALA A 552 -18.28 35.88 -9.47
N GLU A 553 -17.38 36.14 -8.52
CA GLU A 553 -15.94 36.18 -8.78
C GLU A 553 -15.41 34.77 -9.07
N LEU A 554 -15.86 33.73 -8.34
CA LEU A 554 -15.47 32.34 -8.61
C LEU A 554 -15.91 31.91 -10.01
N GLN A 555 -17.13 32.24 -10.44
CA GLN A 555 -17.59 31.94 -11.80
C GLN A 555 -16.76 32.68 -12.87
N LYS A 556 -16.38 33.93 -12.62
CA LYS A 556 -15.50 34.68 -13.50
C LYS A 556 -14.13 34.03 -13.62
N ARG A 557 -13.53 33.61 -12.48
CA ARG A 557 -12.26 32.91 -12.45
C ARG A 557 -12.32 31.58 -13.20
N ALA A 558 -13.40 30.78 -13.02
CA ALA A 558 -13.60 29.51 -13.70
C ALA A 558 -13.64 29.67 -15.23
N ARG A 559 -14.28 30.70 -15.76
CA ARG A 559 -14.30 30.96 -17.21
C ARG A 559 -12.91 31.26 -17.80
N VAL A 560 -12.02 31.85 -17.00
CA VAL A 560 -10.65 32.20 -17.43
C VAL A 560 -9.69 31.04 -17.25
N ALA A 561 -9.90 30.18 -16.22
CA ALA A 561 -9.01 29.10 -15.85
C ALA A 561 -9.14 27.85 -16.75
N SER A 562 -10.16 27.78 -17.61
CA SER A 562 -10.48 26.61 -18.45
C SER A 562 -9.40 26.37 -19.51
N ARG A 563 -8.32 25.68 -19.13
CA ARG A 563 -7.38 25.06 -20.07
C ARG A 563 -7.56 23.54 -19.98
N PRO A 564 -7.82 22.86 -21.10
CA PRO A 564 -7.86 21.40 -21.09
C PRO A 564 -6.50 20.85 -20.65
N PRO A 565 -6.46 19.78 -19.85
CA PRO A 565 -5.21 19.14 -19.47
C PRO A 565 -4.47 18.67 -20.72
N GLN A 566 -3.14 18.80 -20.74
CA GLN A 566 -2.32 18.24 -21.81
C GLN A 566 -2.31 16.72 -21.68
N ILE A 567 -2.99 16.06 -22.62
CA ILE A 567 -3.01 14.60 -22.69
C ILE A 567 -1.75 14.13 -23.43
N PRO A 568 -0.95 13.23 -22.86
CA PRO A 568 0.19 12.63 -23.53
C PRO A 568 -0.23 11.92 -24.83
N GLU A 569 0.65 11.96 -25.83
CA GLU A 569 0.30 11.45 -27.17
C GLU A 569 0.10 9.93 -27.23
N ARG A 570 0.79 9.15 -26.37
CA ARG A 570 0.79 7.68 -26.44
C ARG A 570 1.07 6.97 -25.12
N GLY A 571 0.86 5.66 -25.16
CA GLY A 571 1.29 4.72 -24.13
C GLY A 571 0.49 4.82 -22.84
N TYR A 572 1.03 4.25 -21.77
CA TYR A 572 0.38 4.24 -20.46
C TYR A 572 0.09 5.65 -19.92
N ALA A 573 0.95 6.62 -20.23
CA ALA A 573 0.72 8.01 -19.80
C ALA A 573 -0.58 8.59 -20.39
N LYS A 574 -0.90 8.26 -21.67
CA LYS A 574 -2.17 8.62 -22.31
C LYS A 574 -3.34 7.91 -21.62
N LEU A 575 -3.26 6.59 -21.48
CA LEU A 575 -4.29 5.81 -20.80
C LEU A 575 -4.58 6.35 -19.38
N PHE A 576 -3.52 6.65 -18.62
CA PHE A 576 -3.66 7.20 -17.27
C PHE A 576 -4.41 8.55 -17.29
N ALA A 577 -3.99 9.49 -18.14
CA ALA A 577 -4.59 10.82 -18.21
C ALA A 577 -6.07 10.80 -18.64
N GLU A 578 -6.45 9.84 -19.52
CA GLU A 578 -7.81 9.72 -20.04
C GLU A 578 -8.76 8.96 -19.09
N GLN A 579 -8.23 8.06 -18.25
CA GLN A 579 -9.05 7.09 -17.52
C GLN A 579 -9.02 7.24 -16.00
N ILE A 580 -8.10 8.06 -15.46
CA ILE A 580 -7.95 8.22 -14.01
C ILE A 580 -9.20 8.87 -13.41
N LEU A 581 -9.68 8.31 -12.32
CA LEU A 581 -10.77 8.84 -11.51
C LEU A 581 -10.23 9.75 -10.40
N GLY A 582 -11.11 10.54 -9.80
CA GLY A 582 -10.79 11.42 -8.68
C GLY A 582 -10.32 10.68 -7.42
N ALA A 583 -9.80 11.44 -6.46
CA ALA A 583 -9.36 10.87 -5.19
C ALA A 583 -10.53 10.31 -4.35
N ASP A 584 -11.72 10.91 -4.46
CA ASP A 584 -12.98 10.44 -3.89
C ASP A 584 -13.39 9.05 -4.42
N GLU A 585 -12.91 8.71 -5.61
CA GLU A 585 -13.11 7.41 -6.26
C GLU A 585 -11.86 6.52 -6.23
N GLY A 586 -10.89 6.82 -5.37
CA GLY A 586 -9.69 6.00 -5.13
C GLY A 586 -8.63 6.09 -6.22
N CYS A 587 -8.68 7.05 -7.13
CA CYS A 587 -7.73 7.18 -8.26
C CYS A 587 -7.58 5.86 -9.05
N ASP A 588 -8.67 5.11 -9.26
CA ASP A 588 -8.67 3.92 -10.12
C ASP A 588 -9.02 4.30 -11.56
N PHE A 589 -9.06 3.34 -12.48
CA PHE A 589 -9.59 3.53 -13.81
C PHE A 589 -11.07 3.10 -13.86
N GLY A 590 -11.92 3.94 -14.47
CA GLY A 590 -13.36 3.70 -14.48
C GLY A 590 -13.78 2.37 -15.14
N PHE A 591 -13.04 1.92 -16.16
CA PHE A 591 -13.32 0.68 -16.87
C PHE A 591 -12.89 -0.61 -16.12
N LEU A 592 -12.25 -0.49 -14.96
CA LEU A 592 -11.79 -1.63 -14.14
C LEU A 592 -12.72 -1.95 -12.96
N ARG A 593 -13.82 -1.23 -12.82
CA ARG A 593 -14.81 -1.37 -11.74
C ARG A 593 -16.05 -2.14 -12.17
#